data_ead68c9f15dc6bdccca87ed7dded0d37
#
_entry.id   ead68c9f15dc6bdccca87ed7dded0d37
#
_cell.length_a   1.000
_cell.length_b   1.000
_cell.length_c   1.000
_cell.angle_alpha   90.00
_cell.angle_beta   90.00
_cell.angle_gamma   90.00
#
_symmetry.space_group_name_H-M   'P 1'
#
loop_
_entity.id
_entity.type
_entity.pdbx_description
1 polymer ?
#
loop_
_entity_poly.entity_id
_entity_poly.type
_entity_poly.pdbx_seq_one_letter_code
_entity_poly.pdbx_strand_id
1 'polypeptide(L)'
;NIQCIERYLDAVRSDILFAKSVILVEGDAELILIPALVKSTLGVSLDEMGVSLIKMDGTVFKHISDLFHKERIRNYCAILTDLDEAFVTETNDTFATDDFVKSQMNADKSGKERKEALDEYVKDNPYVKAFYAQNTFETELVKLTQNSDLFTKVMDFNYKKGKRLTSVKSEIKDKDLRVRYNRALKFAKKIGKGWLATQMAGHTQINNLLPDYILRSIKFSLTGKNLDDILLKMMEFNLEEMNAEEKAAINEVDTFDEKLKVYKSFYDGDTFVRFVEI
;
A
#
# COMPACT_ATOMS: atom_id res chain seq x y z
N ASN A 1 -22.65 12.24 19.02
CA ASN A 1 -21.56 11.99 18.03
C ASN A 1 -20.39 12.97 18.13
N ILE A 2 -20.61 14.28 18.30
CA ILE A 2 -19.52 15.27 18.43
C ILE A 2 -18.60 14.93 19.60
N GLN A 3 -19.15 14.63 20.79
CA GLN A 3 -18.35 14.26 21.97
C GLN A 3 -17.53 12.96 21.79
N CYS A 4 -17.99 12.02 20.95
CA CYS A 4 -17.20 10.83 20.64
C CYS A 4 -16.03 11.17 19.72
N ILE A 5 -16.23 12.07 18.75
CA ILE A 5 -15.18 12.56 17.86
C ILE A 5 -14.15 13.37 18.64
N GLU A 6 -14.59 14.29 19.51
CA GLU A 6 -13.71 15.07 20.38
C GLU A 6 -12.83 14.18 21.25
N ARG A 7 -13.42 13.20 21.97
CA ARG A 7 -12.66 12.25 22.81
C ARG A 7 -11.66 11.41 22.00
N TYR A 8 -12.03 11.02 20.79
CA TYR A 8 -11.15 10.24 19.93
C TYR A 8 -9.98 11.09 19.39
N LEU A 9 -10.25 12.33 18.99
CA LEU A 9 -9.24 13.29 18.55
C LEU A 9 -8.30 13.66 19.69
N ASP A 10 -8.84 13.95 20.88
CA ASP A 10 -8.05 14.32 22.05
C ASP A 10 -7.12 13.19 22.53
N ALA A 11 -7.61 11.95 22.48
CA ALA A 11 -6.89 10.81 23.05
C ALA A 11 -5.83 10.21 22.11
N VAL A 12 -6.03 10.28 20.77
CA VAL A 12 -5.26 9.43 19.84
C VAL A 12 -4.85 10.14 18.54
N ARG A 13 -5.50 11.24 18.11
CA ARG A 13 -5.45 11.68 16.69
C ARG A 13 -5.45 13.20 16.47
N SER A 14 -4.83 13.98 17.34
CA SER A 14 -4.66 15.43 17.12
C SER A 14 -3.98 15.76 15.76
N ASP A 15 -3.16 14.85 15.27
CA ASP A 15 -2.44 14.99 13.99
C ASP A 15 -3.39 15.17 12.79
N ILE A 16 -4.62 14.64 12.85
CA ILE A 16 -5.64 14.81 11.80
C ILE A 16 -5.95 16.30 11.56
N LEU A 17 -5.98 17.11 12.62
CA LEU A 17 -6.35 18.52 12.54
C LEU A 17 -5.25 19.37 11.90
N PHE A 18 -3.99 18.90 11.94
CA PHE A 18 -2.84 19.62 11.40
C PHE A 18 -2.35 19.06 10.06
N ALA A 19 -2.85 17.89 9.66
CA ALA A 19 -2.49 17.25 8.40
C ALA A 19 -2.98 18.07 7.20
N LYS A 20 -2.11 18.24 6.18
CA LYS A 20 -2.49 18.86 4.91
C LYS A 20 -3.33 17.92 4.04
N SER A 21 -3.18 16.61 4.22
CA SER A 21 -4.03 15.55 3.70
C SER A 21 -3.80 14.26 4.50
N VAL A 22 -4.74 13.33 4.41
CA VAL A 22 -4.77 12.14 5.26
C VAL A 22 -5.00 10.90 4.41
N ILE A 23 -4.31 9.82 4.76
CA ILE A 23 -4.63 8.47 4.30
C ILE A 23 -5.00 7.64 5.53
N LEU A 24 -6.24 7.17 5.58
CA LEU A 24 -6.74 6.29 6.63
C LEU A 24 -6.47 4.84 6.25
N VAL A 25 -5.90 4.06 7.16
CA VAL A 25 -5.58 2.64 6.98
C VAL A 25 -6.21 1.78 8.07
N GLU A 26 -6.42 0.49 7.80
CA GLU A 26 -7.09 -0.40 8.76
C GLU A 26 -6.17 -0.86 9.89
N GLY A 27 -4.91 -1.14 9.59
CA GLY A 27 -4.05 -1.87 10.51
C GLY A 27 -2.63 -1.33 10.70
N ASP A 28 -1.91 -1.98 11.62
CA ASP A 28 -0.51 -1.64 11.91
C ASP A 28 0.43 -2.01 10.77
N ALA A 29 0.06 -3.00 9.95
CA ALA A 29 0.90 -3.43 8.83
C ALA A 29 1.06 -2.29 7.80
N GLU A 30 -0.05 -1.66 7.40
CA GLU A 30 -0.07 -0.53 6.49
C GLU A 30 0.63 0.68 7.11
N LEU A 31 0.31 0.99 8.37
CA LEU A 31 0.88 2.14 9.09
C LEU A 31 2.42 2.08 9.15
N ILE A 32 2.99 0.87 9.29
CA ILE A 32 4.43 0.67 9.41
C ILE A 32 5.12 0.54 8.05
N LEU A 33 4.55 -0.27 7.15
CA LEU A 33 5.27 -0.65 5.92
C LEU A 33 5.07 0.33 4.77
N ILE A 34 3.91 0.99 4.65
CA ILE A 34 3.67 1.96 3.57
C ILE A 34 4.69 3.11 3.60
N PRO A 35 4.95 3.80 4.74
CA PRO A 35 5.96 4.87 4.78
C PRO A 35 7.37 4.39 4.40
N ALA A 36 7.76 3.19 4.84
CA ALA A 36 9.05 2.61 4.52
C ALA A 36 9.19 2.32 3.01
N LEU A 37 8.16 1.72 2.40
CA LEU A 37 8.14 1.48 0.95
C LEU A 37 8.15 2.78 0.16
N VAL A 38 7.31 3.76 0.53
CA VAL A 38 7.26 5.06 -0.14
C VAL A 38 8.64 5.74 -0.12
N LYS A 39 9.28 5.81 1.05
CA LYS A 39 10.60 6.44 1.16
C LYS A 39 11.68 5.70 0.38
N SER A 40 11.67 4.37 0.41
CA SER A 40 12.70 3.56 -0.28
C SER A 40 12.52 3.48 -1.80
N THR A 41 11.30 3.66 -2.33
CA THR A 41 11.03 3.52 -3.77
C THR A 41 10.81 4.84 -4.49
N LEU A 42 10.37 5.88 -3.79
CA LEU A 42 10.12 7.21 -4.35
C LEU A 42 11.09 8.29 -3.82
N GLY A 43 11.91 7.98 -2.82
CA GLY A 43 12.85 8.91 -2.22
C GLY A 43 12.24 10.04 -1.38
N VAL A 44 10.94 10.23 -1.44
CA VAL A 44 10.21 11.28 -0.73
C VAL A 44 9.29 10.63 0.30
N SER A 45 9.35 11.06 1.57
CA SER A 45 8.46 10.54 2.61
C SER A 45 7.03 11.11 2.48
N LEU A 46 6.06 10.42 3.08
CA LEU A 46 4.70 10.94 3.16
C LEU A 46 4.63 12.30 3.87
N ASP A 47 5.44 12.49 4.92
CA ASP A 47 5.51 13.77 5.66
C ASP A 47 6.04 14.90 4.78
N GLU A 48 7.09 14.67 3.98
CA GLU A 48 7.62 15.62 2.99
C GLU A 48 6.56 16.00 1.94
N MET A 49 5.67 15.05 1.59
CA MET A 49 4.52 15.29 0.73
C MET A 49 3.36 15.97 1.47
N GLY A 50 3.44 16.15 2.79
CA GLY A 50 2.37 16.68 3.65
C GLY A 50 1.16 15.73 3.71
N VAL A 51 1.40 14.42 3.71
CA VAL A 51 0.39 13.36 3.83
C VAL A 51 0.59 12.64 5.16
N SER A 52 -0.41 12.64 6.02
CA SER A 52 -0.40 11.89 7.28
C SER A 52 -1.10 10.55 7.10
N LEU A 53 -0.40 9.48 7.48
CA LEU A 53 -0.97 8.12 7.49
C LEU A 53 -1.54 7.83 8.88
N ILE A 54 -2.81 7.46 8.97
CA ILE A 54 -3.51 7.31 10.23
C ILE A 54 -4.23 5.97 10.28
N LYS A 55 -3.91 5.18 11.30
CA LYS A 55 -4.60 3.91 11.55
C LYS A 55 -5.99 4.16 12.13
N MET A 56 -6.96 3.43 11.63
CA MET A 56 -8.34 3.46 12.08
C MET A 56 -8.77 2.06 12.51
N ASP A 57 -9.14 1.91 13.77
CA ASP A 57 -9.66 0.65 14.28
C ASP A 57 -11.15 0.50 13.93
N GLY A 58 -11.48 -0.39 12.99
CA GLY A 58 -12.84 -0.78 12.66
C GLY A 58 -13.72 0.31 12.00
N THR A 59 -14.97 0.42 12.42
CA THR A 59 -16.03 1.25 11.79
C THR A 59 -15.85 2.77 11.91
N VAL A 60 -14.76 3.24 12.50
CA VAL A 60 -14.51 4.67 12.78
C VAL A 60 -14.20 5.48 11.51
N PHE A 61 -13.89 4.83 10.37
CA PHE A 61 -13.64 5.52 9.10
C PHE A 61 -14.69 6.59 8.77
N LYS A 62 -15.99 6.25 8.89
CA LYS A 62 -17.09 7.16 8.56
C LYS A 62 -17.06 8.43 9.42
N HIS A 63 -16.82 8.31 10.72
CA HIS A 63 -16.85 9.46 11.62
C HIS A 63 -15.68 10.41 11.38
N ILE A 64 -14.51 9.89 11.05
CA ILE A 64 -13.33 10.73 10.78
C ILE A 64 -13.40 11.33 9.37
N SER A 65 -13.82 10.55 8.37
CA SER A 65 -13.96 11.07 7.01
C SER A 65 -15.03 12.15 6.90
N ASP A 66 -16.05 12.18 7.76
CA ASP A 66 -17.02 13.27 7.87
C ASP A 66 -16.40 14.64 8.20
N LEU A 67 -15.20 14.68 8.76
CA LEU A 67 -14.47 15.92 8.98
C LEU A 67 -14.01 16.56 7.66
N PHE A 68 -13.75 15.76 6.63
CA PHE A 68 -13.24 16.21 5.34
C PHE A 68 -14.39 16.53 4.40
N HIS A 69 -14.81 17.79 4.39
CA HIS A 69 -15.95 18.28 3.61
C HIS A 69 -15.80 19.75 3.29
N LYS A 70 -16.45 20.24 2.21
CA LYS A 70 -16.40 21.64 1.78
C LYS A 70 -16.75 22.67 2.89
N GLU A 71 -17.54 22.26 3.87
CA GLU A 71 -17.99 23.12 4.98
C GLU A 71 -17.18 22.92 6.27
N ARG A 72 -16.18 22.00 6.26
CA ARG A 72 -15.35 21.67 7.42
C ARG A 72 -13.87 21.73 7.03
N ILE A 73 -13.16 20.60 7.02
CA ILE A 73 -11.76 20.51 6.62
C ILE A 73 -11.70 20.26 5.12
N ARG A 74 -11.19 21.23 4.34
CA ARG A 74 -11.08 21.14 2.87
C ARG A 74 -9.79 20.48 2.43
N ASN A 75 -9.34 19.48 3.16
CA ASN A 75 -8.18 18.67 2.82
C ASN A 75 -8.64 17.31 2.29
N TYR A 76 -7.80 16.65 1.51
CA TYR A 76 -8.12 15.36 0.92
C TYR A 76 -7.88 14.21 1.91
N CYS A 77 -8.83 13.29 1.97
CA CYS A 77 -8.80 12.09 2.82
C CYS A 77 -8.98 10.84 1.95
N ALA A 78 -7.93 10.07 1.78
CA ALA A 78 -8.01 8.74 1.17
C ALA A 78 -8.32 7.69 2.24
N ILE A 79 -9.12 6.68 1.89
CA ILE A 79 -9.40 5.52 2.74
C ILE A 79 -8.83 4.29 2.06
N LEU A 80 -7.93 3.57 2.71
CA LEU A 80 -7.42 2.28 2.26
C LEU A 80 -8.10 1.16 3.06
N THR A 81 -8.68 0.20 2.36
CA THR A 81 -9.37 -0.96 2.96
C THR A 81 -9.26 -2.20 2.07
N ASP A 82 -9.33 -3.36 2.69
CA ASP A 82 -9.27 -4.66 2.02
C ASP A 82 -10.68 -5.07 1.53
N LEU A 83 -10.77 -5.69 0.33
CA LEU A 83 -12.02 -6.30 -0.16
C LEU A 83 -12.16 -7.76 0.25
N ASP A 84 -11.06 -8.37 0.66
CA ASP A 84 -11.03 -9.79 1.01
C ASP A 84 -11.56 -10.71 -0.12
N GLU A 85 -11.42 -10.29 -1.42
CA GLU A 85 -11.89 -11.09 -2.54
C GLU A 85 -11.35 -12.52 -2.47
N ALA A 86 -12.22 -13.50 -2.72
CA ALA A 86 -11.83 -14.89 -2.69
C ALA A 86 -10.86 -15.20 -3.83
N PHE A 87 -9.65 -15.67 -3.51
CA PHE A 87 -8.68 -16.15 -4.51
C PHE A 87 -8.74 -17.67 -4.70
N VAL A 88 -9.57 -18.37 -3.92
CA VAL A 88 -9.87 -19.79 -4.04
C VAL A 88 -11.37 -19.98 -3.84
N THR A 89 -12.03 -20.52 -4.86
CA THR A 89 -13.49 -20.76 -4.88
C THR A 89 -13.84 -22.25 -4.86
N GLU A 90 -12.84 -23.11 -5.07
CA GLU A 90 -12.99 -24.56 -5.10
C GLU A 90 -11.89 -25.23 -4.27
N THR A 91 -12.20 -26.41 -3.75
CA THR A 91 -11.22 -27.23 -3.02
C THR A 91 -10.09 -27.71 -3.91
N ASN A 92 -8.92 -27.85 -3.34
CA ASN A 92 -7.77 -28.44 -4.03
C ASN A 92 -6.93 -29.29 -3.04
N ASP A 93 -6.13 -30.20 -3.58
CA ASP A 93 -5.33 -31.16 -2.80
C ASP A 93 -4.14 -30.52 -2.05
N THR A 94 -3.84 -29.23 -2.32
CA THR A 94 -2.63 -28.61 -1.77
C THR A 94 -2.90 -27.80 -0.50
N PHE A 95 -3.93 -26.93 -0.48
CA PHE A 95 -4.20 -26.08 0.67
C PHE A 95 -5.65 -25.62 0.85
N ALA A 96 -6.52 -25.78 -0.17
CA ALA A 96 -7.89 -25.31 -0.16
C ALA A 96 -8.84 -26.41 0.34
N THR A 97 -9.05 -26.47 1.65
CA THR A 97 -10.09 -27.30 2.27
C THR A 97 -11.46 -26.63 2.14
N ASP A 98 -12.54 -27.41 2.34
CA ASP A 98 -13.92 -26.89 2.34
C ASP A 98 -14.10 -25.70 3.30
N ASP A 99 -13.53 -25.78 4.50
CA ASP A 99 -13.63 -24.69 5.48
C ASP A 99 -12.89 -23.44 5.04
N PHE A 100 -11.71 -23.62 4.38
CA PHE A 100 -10.96 -22.50 3.84
C PHE A 100 -11.74 -21.82 2.72
N VAL A 101 -12.30 -22.55 1.78
CA VAL A 101 -13.12 -22.03 0.68
C VAL A 101 -14.33 -21.29 1.22
N LYS A 102 -15.09 -21.88 2.17
CA LYS A 102 -16.22 -21.21 2.82
C LYS A 102 -15.81 -19.91 3.51
N SER A 103 -14.68 -19.90 4.20
CA SER A 103 -14.13 -18.71 4.85
C SER A 103 -13.81 -17.61 3.84
N GLN A 104 -13.17 -17.97 2.71
CA GLN A 104 -12.87 -17.03 1.62
C GLN A 104 -14.15 -16.44 1.00
N MET A 105 -15.15 -17.25 0.71
CA MET A 105 -16.40 -16.78 0.14
C MET A 105 -17.20 -15.87 1.09
N ASN A 106 -17.17 -16.16 2.40
CA ASN A 106 -17.82 -15.29 3.39
C ASN A 106 -17.10 -13.94 3.51
N ALA A 107 -15.77 -13.94 3.50
CA ALA A 107 -14.96 -12.72 3.54
C ALA A 107 -15.22 -11.87 2.27
N ASP A 108 -15.21 -12.47 1.09
CA ASP A 108 -15.51 -11.83 -0.19
C ASP A 108 -16.90 -11.16 -0.19
N LYS A 109 -17.93 -11.86 0.31
CA LYS A 109 -19.28 -11.29 0.44
C LYS A 109 -19.29 -10.06 1.34
N SER A 110 -18.68 -10.16 2.51
CA SER A 110 -18.58 -9.04 3.47
C SER A 110 -17.77 -7.87 2.91
N GLY A 111 -16.71 -8.15 2.14
CA GLY A 111 -15.92 -7.15 1.44
C GLY A 111 -16.72 -6.38 0.40
N LYS A 112 -17.52 -7.08 -0.41
CA LYS A 112 -18.43 -6.46 -1.40
C LYS A 112 -19.47 -5.56 -0.76
N GLU A 113 -20.14 -6.04 0.30
CA GLU A 113 -21.12 -5.25 1.05
C GLU A 113 -20.47 -3.99 1.66
N ARG A 114 -19.27 -4.12 2.21
CA ARG A 114 -18.48 -2.98 2.75
C ARG A 114 -18.12 -1.98 1.65
N LYS A 115 -17.69 -2.47 0.49
CA LYS A 115 -17.37 -1.63 -0.67
C LYS A 115 -18.58 -0.81 -1.12
N GLU A 116 -19.72 -1.45 -1.36
CA GLU A 116 -20.95 -0.78 -1.79
C GLU A 116 -21.36 0.31 -0.79
N ALA A 117 -21.34 -0.01 0.51
CA ALA A 117 -21.68 0.94 1.57
C ALA A 117 -20.70 2.11 1.66
N LEU A 118 -19.41 1.88 1.39
CA LEU A 118 -18.39 2.93 1.43
C LEU A 118 -18.42 3.79 0.17
N ASP A 119 -18.57 3.18 -0.99
CA ASP A 119 -18.68 3.91 -2.28
C ASP A 119 -19.91 4.84 -2.28
N GLU A 120 -21.05 4.38 -1.79
CA GLU A 120 -22.24 5.22 -1.65
C GLU A 120 -22.04 6.34 -0.63
N TYR A 121 -21.32 6.06 0.46
CA TYR A 121 -21.03 7.07 1.49
C TYR A 121 -20.12 8.20 0.98
N VAL A 122 -19.11 7.90 0.15
CA VAL A 122 -18.16 8.91 -0.35
C VAL A 122 -18.59 9.57 -1.67
N LYS A 123 -19.64 9.08 -2.31
CA LYS A 123 -20.08 9.40 -3.67
C LYS A 123 -20.17 10.89 -3.98
N ASP A 124 -20.76 11.67 -3.08
CA ASP A 124 -21.00 13.10 -3.27
C ASP A 124 -19.97 14.00 -2.56
N ASN A 125 -18.91 13.40 -2.01
CA ASN A 125 -17.88 14.13 -1.30
C ASN A 125 -16.55 14.13 -2.07
N PRO A 126 -16.17 15.20 -2.78
CA PRO A 126 -14.94 15.26 -3.56
C PRO A 126 -13.65 15.24 -2.72
N TYR A 127 -13.76 15.45 -1.41
CA TYR A 127 -12.60 15.45 -0.49
C TYR A 127 -12.28 14.08 0.07
N VAL A 128 -13.17 13.09 -0.09
CA VAL A 128 -12.97 11.73 0.44
C VAL A 128 -13.07 10.71 -0.69
N LYS A 129 -12.12 9.78 -0.76
CA LYS A 129 -12.15 8.69 -1.73
C LYS A 129 -11.64 7.40 -1.13
N ALA A 130 -12.31 6.28 -1.43
CA ALA A 130 -11.89 4.95 -1.02
C ALA A 130 -11.04 4.28 -2.12
N PHE A 131 -10.03 3.53 -1.68
CA PHE A 131 -9.14 2.75 -2.51
C PHE A 131 -9.03 1.34 -1.90
N TYR A 132 -9.10 0.33 -2.74
CA TYR A 132 -9.32 -1.03 -2.30
C TYR A 132 -8.16 -1.94 -2.70
N ALA A 133 -7.63 -2.70 -1.73
CA ALA A 133 -6.91 -3.92 -2.04
C ALA A 133 -7.91 -4.97 -2.54
N GLN A 134 -7.60 -5.72 -3.58
CA GLN A 134 -8.51 -6.78 -4.07
C GLN A 134 -8.73 -7.85 -3.01
N ASN A 135 -7.68 -8.28 -2.36
CA ASN A 135 -7.76 -9.25 -1.27
C ASN A 135 -7.30 -8.60 0.04
N THR A 136 -6.03 -8.73 0.44
CA THR A 136 -5.47 -8.08 1.62
C THR A 136 -4.19 -7.33 1.26
N PHE A 137 -3.74 -6.46 2.15
CA PHE A 137 -2.47 -5.74 1.98
C PHE A 137 -1.29 -6.69 1.70
N GLU A 138 -1.17 -7.79 2.45
CA GLU A 138 -0.08 -8.75 2.28
C GLU A 138 -0.14 -9.47 0.92
N THR A 139 -1.33 -9.76 0.43
CA THR A 139 -1.51 -10.41 -0.88
C THR A 139 -1.20 -9.45 -2.03
N GLU A 140 -1.60 -8.18 -1.93
CA GLU A 140 -1.25 -7.17 -2.92
C GLU A 140 0.27 -6.92 -2.97
N LEU A 141 0.96 -6.98 -1.84
CA LEU A 141 2.42 -6.90 -1.80
C LEU A 141 3.08 -8.10 -2.50
N VAL A 142 2.69 -9.33 -2.14
CA VAL A 142 3.32 -10.54 -2.69
C VAL A 142 2.91 -10.83 -4.14
N LYS A 143 1.81 -10.24 -4.62
CA LYS A 143 1.39 -10.24 -6.04
C LYS A 143 2.49 -9.64 -6.92
N LEU A 144 3.13 -8.62 -6.46
CA LEU A 144 4.25 -7.95 -7.11
C LEU A 144 5.53 -8.77 -6.88
N THR A 145 6.03 -9.42 -7.92
CA THR A 145 7.13 -10.41 -7.83
C THR A 145 8.39 -9.82 -7.20
N GLN A 146 8.68 -8.56 -7.45
CA GLN A 146 9.81 -7.81 -6.89
C GLN A 146 9.79 -7.75 -5.35
N ASN A 147 8.60 -7.84 -4.77
CA ASN A 147 8.43 -7.84 -3.30
C ASN A 147 8.63 -9.22 -2.66
N SER A 148 8.78 -10.29 -3.45
CA SER A 148 8.98 -11.64 -2.90
C SER A 148 10.20 -11.73 -2.00
N ASP A 149 11.23 -10.93 -2.27
CA ASP A 149 12.45 -10.91 -1.46
C ASP A 149 12.24 -10.31 -0.07
N LEU A 150 11.31 -9.37 0.11
CA LEU A 150 10.94 -8.87 1.43
C LEU A 150 10.42 -10.01 2.31
N PHE A 151 9.50 -10.83 1.80
CA PHE A 151 8.98 -11.99 2.51
C PHE A 151 10.07 -13.01 2.81
N THR A 152 10.90 -13.35 1.82
CA THR A 152 11.91 -14.39 1.99
C THR A 152 13.03 -13.98 2.94
N LYS A 153 13.42 -12.70 2.98
CA LYS A 153 14.37 -12.17 3.96
C LYS A 153 13.81 -12.34 5.39
N VAL A 154 12.56 -11.94 5.61
CA VAL A 154 11.92 -12.09 6.93
C VAL A 154 11.75 -13.57 7.31
N MET A 155 11.50 -14.47 6.34
CA MET A 155 11.44 -15.91 6.60
C MET A 155 12.76 -16.47 7.11
N ASP A 156 13.91 -15.94 6.67
CA ASP A 156 15.24 -16.37 7.15
C ASP A 156 15.42 -16.19 8.67
N PHE A 157 14.78 -15.18 9.24
CA PHE A 157 14.83 -14.94 10.69
C PHE A 157 13.78 -15.76 11.46
N ASN A 158 12.68 -16.18 10.82
CA ASN A 158 11.53 -16.77 11.49
C ASN A 158 11.40 -18.30 11.30
N TYR A 159 12.22 -18.89 10.45
CA TYR A 159 12.28 -20.35 10.24
C TYR A 159 13.69 -20.88 10.46
N LYS A 160 13.79 -22.07 11.06
CA LYS A 160 15.07 -22.80 11.12
C LYS A 160 15.52 -23.20 9.71
N LYS A 161 16.82 -23.08 9.45
CA LYS A 161 17.42 -23.55 8.19
C LYS A 161 17.07 -25.02 7.93
N GLY A 162 16.71 -25.35 6.70
CA GLY A 162 16.38 -26.72 6.30
C GLY A 162 15.27 -26.78 5.25
N LYS A 163 14.81 -27.99 4.94
CA LYS A 163 13.81 -28.28 3.88
C LYS A 163 12.55 -27.41 4.00
N ARG A 164 12.07 -27.14 5.22
CA ARG A 164 10.87 -26.32 5.45
C ARG A 164 11.07 -24.87 5.02
N LEU A 165 12.22 -24.26 5.36
CA LEU A 165 12.51 -22.90 4.92
C LEU A 165 12.58 -22.80 3.40
N THR A 166 13.24 -23.76 2.76
CA THR A 166 13.31 -23.84 1.30
C THR A 166 11.90 -23.95 0.68
N SER A 167 11.04 -24.82 1.21
CA SER A 167 9.66 -24.98 0.73
C SER A 167 8.85 -23.69 0.87
N VAL A 168 8.84 -23.04 2.03
CA VAL A 168 8.02 -21.82 2.22
C VAL A 168 8.51 -20.64 1.37
N LYS A 169 9.83 -20.57 1.12
CA LYS A 169 10.39 -19.57 0.19
C LYS A 169 10.02 -19.85 -1.26
N SER A 170 10.00 -21.11 -1.69
CA SER A 170 9.56 -21.46 -3.04
C SER A 170 8.08 -21.14 -3.25
N GLU A 171 7.23 -21.36 -2.23
CA GLU A 171 5.81 -21.02 -2.30
C GLU A 171 5.56 -19.50 -2.43
N ILE A 172 6.38 -18.65 -1.81
CA ILE A 172 6.30 -17.17 -1.98
C ILE A 172 6.71 -16.74 -3.40
N LYS A 173 7.55 -17.51 -4.07
CA LYS A 173 8.03 -17.25 -5.45
C LYS A 173 7.30 -18.11 -6.48
N ASP A 174 6.24 -18.83 -6.10
CA ASP A 174 5.49 -19.69 -6.99
C ASP A 174 4.85 -18.87 -8.13
N LYS A 175 4.68 -19.49 -9.31
CA LYS A 175 3.99 -18.88 -10.46
C LYS A 175 2.48 -18.77 -10.23
N ASP A 176 1.91 -19.70 -9.45
CA ASP A 176 0.49 -19.64 -9.06
C ASP A 176 0.30 -18.64 -7.92
N LEU A 177 -0.39 -17.54 -8.23
CA LEU A 177 -0.69 -16.50 -7.27
C LEU A 177 -1.48 -17.01 -6.05
N ARG A 178 -2.31 -18.04 -6.20
CA ARG A 178 -3.07 -18.64 -5.09
C ARG A 178 -2.14 -19.27 -4.06
N VAL A 179 -1.07 -19.94 -4.51
CA VAL A 179 -0.03 -20.50 -3.63
C VAL A 179 0.71 -19.39 -2.90
N ARG A 180 1.10 -18.33 -3.62
CA ARG A 180 1.78 -17.16 -3.04
C ARG A 180 0.91 -16.46 -1.99
N TYR A 181 -0.35 -16.19 -2.29
CA TYR A 181 -1.31 -15.53 -1.38
C TYR A 181 -1.52 -16.36 -0.11
N ASN A 182 -1.83 -17.66 -0.28
CA ASN A 182 -1.98 -18.57 0.85
C ASN A 182 -0.73 -18.60 1.74
N ARG A 183 0.48 -18.60 1.14
CA ARG A 183 1.73 -18.61 1.90
C ARG A 183 1.94 -17.27 2.63
N ALA A 184 1.70 -16.14 1.99
CA ALA A 184 1.84 -14.82 2.60
C ALA A 184 0.90 -14.68 3.81
N LEU A 185 -0.38 -15.04 3.65
CA LEU A 185 -1.37 -15.00 4.73
C LEU A 185 -1.03 -15.94 5.89
N LYS A 186 -0.62 -17.18 5.60
CA LYS A 186 -0.17 -18.11 6.63
C LYS A 186 1.07 -17.61 7.39
N PHE A 187 1.97 -16.94 6.69
CA PHE A 187 3.16 -16.36 7.30
C PHE A 187 2.81 -15.15 8.17
N ALA A 188 2.00 -14.22 7.65
CA ALA A 188 1.51 -13.08 8.40
C ALA A 188 0.73 -13.49 9.67
N LYS A 189 -0.15 -14.50 9.55
CA LYS A 189 -0.87 -15.07 10.71
C LYS A 189 0.08 -15.70 11.74
N LYS A 190 1.14 -16.36 11.27
CA LYS A 190 2.10 -17.06 12.17
C LYS A 190 2.88 -16.10 13.04
N ILE A 191 3.35 -14.97 12.50
CA ILE A 191 4.25 -14.06 13.22
C ILE A 191 3.57 -12.76 13.66
N GLY A 192 2.34 -12.50 13.21
CA GLY A 192 1.62 -11.25 13.40
C GLY A 192 1.84 -10.25 12.27
N LYS A 193 0.76 -9.67 11.75
CA LYS A 193 0.81 -8.73 10.61
C LYS A 193 1.71 -7.52 10.88
N GLY A 194 1.53 -6.85 12.03
CA GLY A 194 2.35 -5.70 12.41
C GLY A 194 3.83 -6.06 12.60
N TRP A 195 4.13 -7.24 13.18
CA TRP A 195 5.51 -7.70 13.32
C TRP A 195 6.15 -8.05 11.98
N LEU A 196 5.40 -8.68 11.07
CA LEU A 196 5.85 -8.91 9.70
C LEU A 196 6.21 -7.58 9.02
N ALA A 197 5.32 -6.59 9.10
CA ALA A 197 5.54 -5.27 8.52
C ALA A 197 6.78 -4.57 9.12
N THR A 198 6.96 -4.65 10.44
CA THR A 198 8.14 -4.08 11.12
C THR A 198 9.44 -4.70 10.61
N GLN A 199 9.48 -6.02 10.45
CA GLN A 199 10.66 -6.69 9.92
C GLN A 199 10.89 -6.36 8.44
N MET A 200 9.82 -6.30 7.62
CA MET A 200 9.92 -5.93 6.21
C MET A 200 10.41 -4.50 6.02
N ALA A 201 9.96 -3.55 6.84
CA ALA A 201 10.35 -2.14 6.76
C ALA A 201 11.87 -1.94 6.85
N GLY A 202 12.57 -2.78 7.61
CA GLY A 202 14.05 -2.78 7.68
C GLY A 202 14.75 -3.35 6.43
N HIS A 203 14.01 -3.87 5.46
CA HIS A 203 14.56 -4.52 4.27
C HIS A 203 14.03 -3.94 2.94
N THR A 204 13.27 -2.85 2.99
CA THR A 204 12.77 -2.18 1.79
C THR A 204 13.92 -1.63 0.95
N GLN A 205 13.77 -1.68 -0.37
CA GLN A 205 14.77 -1.28 -1.36
C GLN A 205 14.08 -0.56 -2.53
N ILE A 206 14.83 0.18 -3.33
CA ILE A 206 14.32 0.96 -4.47
C ILE A 206 13.57 0.10 -5.49
N ASN A 207 13.98 -1.14 -5.69
CA ASN A 207 13.35 -2.07 -6.63
C ASN A 207 12.07 -2.75 -6.09
N ASN A 208 11.65 -2.46 -4.87
CA ASN A 208 10.34 -2.89 -4.38
C ASN A 208 9.23 -2.10 -5.08
N LEU A 209 8.04 -2.69 -5.13
CA LEU A 209 6.89 -2.08 -5.77
C LEU A 209 5.78 -1.78 -4.76
N LEU A 210 5.22 -0.59 -4.86
CA LEU A 210 3.98 -0.24 -4.18
C LEU A 210 2.76 -0.73 -4.99
N PRO A 211 1.75 -1.34 -4.36
CA PRO A 211 0.48 -1.66 -5.03
C PRO A 211 -0.23 -0.41 -5.57
N ASP A 212 -0.91 -0.54 -6.72
CA ASP A 212 -1.57 0.58 -7.41
C ASP A 212 -2.59 1.32 -6.57
N TYR A 213 -3.38 0.61 -5.74
CA TYR A 213 -4.38 1.25 -4.90
C TYR A 213 -3.75 2.20 -3.88
N ILE A 214 -2.53 1.90 -3.41
CA ILE A 214 -1.74 2.78 -2.53
C ILE A 214 -1.21 3.98 -3.32
N LEU A 215 -0.62 3.76 -4.50
CA LEU A 215 -0.13 4.85 -5.35
C LEU A 215 -1.26 5.83 -5.70
N ARG A 216 -2.44 5.32 -6.08
CA ARG A 216 -3.64 6.12 -6.34
C ARG A 216 -4.10 6.91 -5.12
N SER A 217 -4.03 6.34 -3.93
CA SER A 217 -4.40 7.03 -2.69
C SER A 217 -3.45 8.17 -2.36
N ILE A 218 -2.14 7.96 -2.56
CA ILE A 218 -1.12 9.00 -2.40
C ILE A 218 -1.37 10.12 -3.41
N LYS A 219 -1.55 9.80 -4.69
CA LYS A 219 -1.81 10.79 -5.75
C LYS A 219 -3.08 11.60 -5.47
N PHE A 220 -4.16 10.96 -5.03
CA PHE A 220 -5.37 11.65 -4.61
C PHE A 220 -5.11 12.61 -3.42
N SER A 221 -4.32 12.19 -2.44
CA SER A 221 -3.96 13.01 -1.28
C SER A 221 -3.07 14.20 -1.65
N LEU A 222 -2.47 14.20 -2.83
CA LEU A 222 -1.66 15.31 -3.37
C LEU A 222 -2.49 16.30 -4.20
N THR A 223 -3.78 16.09 -4.39
CA THR A 223 -4.65 17.01 -5.12
C THR A 223 -4.56 18.43 -4.54
N GLY A 224 -4.36 19.42 -5.40
CA GLY A 224 -4.20 20.83 -5.00
C GLY A 224 -2.85 21.21 -4.42
N LYS A 225 -1.88 20.29 -4.38
CA LYS A 225 -0.48 20.56 -4.02
C LYS A 225 0.38 20.76 -5.26
N ASN A 226 1.58 21.31 -5.08
CA ASN A 226 2.56 21.41 -6.16
C ASN A 226 3.15 20.02 -6.44
N LEU A 227 2.53 19.30 -7.37
CA LEU A 227 2.95 17.95 -7.74
C LEU A 227 4.29 17.96 -8.49
N ASP A 228 4.58 19.00 -9.27
CA ASP A 228 5.81 19.07 -10.07
C ASP A 228 7.07 19.04 -9.21
N ASP A 229 7.11 19.80 -8.10
CA ASP A 229 8.23 19.77 -7.15
C ASP A 229 8.41 18.39 -6.51
N ILE A 230 7.33 17.67 -6.24
CA ILE A 230 7.37 16.33 -5.66
C ILE A 230 7.92 15.34 -6.70
N LEU A 231 7.46 15.42 -7.94
CA LEU A 231 7.92 14.55 -9.03
C LEU A 231 9.39 14.81 -9.38
N LEU A 232 9.85 16.05 -9.35
CA LEU A 232 11.25 16.38 -9.54
C LEU A 232 12.15 15.73 -8.47
N LYS A 233 11.76 15.83 -7.19
CA LYS A 233 12.50 15.17 -6.11
C LYS A 233 12.52 13.64 -6.23
N MET A 234 11.39 13.05 -6.64
CA MET A 234 11.31 11.60 -6.92
C MET A 234 12.24 11.22 -8.08
N MET A 235 12.26 12.02 -9.15
CA MET A 235 13.16 11.82 -10.28
C MET A 235 14.62 11.91 -9.83
N GLU A 236 15.00 12.96 -9.11
CA GLU A 236 16.37 13.16 -8.62
C GLU A 236 16.86 11.97 -7.79
N PHE A 237 16.02 11.48 -6.85
CA PHE A 237 16.32 10.29 -6.06
C PHE A 237 16.57 9.06 -6.94
N ASN A 238 15.66 8.79 -7.89
CA ASN A 238 15.80 7.63 -8.76
C ASN A 238 17.02 7.75 -9.69
N LEU A 239 17.37 8.97 -10.12
CA LEU A 239 18.59 9.21 -10.90
C LEU A 239 19.88 8.90 -10.12
N GLU A 240 19.90 9.12 -8.80
CA GLU A 240 21.09 8.82 -7.96
C GLU A 240 21.45 7.33 -8.01
N GLU A 241 20.48 6.45 -8.15
CA GLU A 241 20.66 5.00 -8.19
C GLU A 241 21.02 4.44 -9.58
N MET A 242 20.92 5.26 -10.63
CA MET A 242 21.26 4.86 -12.00
C MET A 242 22.77 4.76 -12.21
N ASN A 243 23.19 3.94 -13.18
CA ASN A 243 24.59 3.88 -13.60
C ASN A 243 25.02 5.11 -14.44
N ALA A 244 26.29 5.24 -14.74
CA ALA A 244 26.85 6.42 -15.42
C ALA A 244 26.33 6.59 -16.86
N GLU A 245 26.09 5.49 -17.60
CA GLU A 245 25.58 5.52 -18.98
C GLU A 245 24.12 5.97 -19.02
N GLU A 246 23.28 5.43 -18.13
CA GLU A 246 21.89 5.81 -17.97
C GLU A 246 21.74 7.28 -17.55
N LYS A 247 22.55 7.74 -16.59
CA LYS A 247 22.61 9.16 -16.20
C LYS A 247 22.99 10.08 -17.35
N ALA A 248 23.97 9.67 -18.16
CA ALA A 248 24.38 10.43 -19.33
C ALA A 248 23.23 10.60 -20.32
N ALA A 249 22.51 9.51 -20.64
CA ALA A 249 21.37 9.55 -21.55
C ALA A 249 20.24 10.49 -21.06
N ILE A 250 19.98 10.54 -19.75
CA ILE A 250 18.97 11.46 -19.17
C ILE A 250 19.44 12.91 -19.21
N ASN A 251 20.75 13.15 -19.04
CA ASN A 251 21.31 14.51 -19.06
C ASN A 251 21.40 15.11 -20.49
N GLU A 252 21.20 14.32 -21.54
CA GLU A 252 21.10 14.80 -22.91
C GLU A 252 19.77 15.51 -23.24
N VAL A 253 18.77 15.42 -22.33
CA VAL A 253 17.46 16.02 -22.50
C VAL A 253 17.15 17.00 -21.36
N ASP A 254 16.37 18.05 -21.67
CA ASP A 254 16.17 19.17 -20.74
C ASP A 254 14.85 19.07 -19.96
N THR A 255 13.76 18.66 -20.62
CA THR A 255 12.43 18.72 -20.03
C THR A 255 12.15 17.49 -19.15
N PHE A 256 11.28 17.67 -18.13
CA PHE A 256 10.86 16.55 -17.26
C PHE A 256 10.26 15.40 -18.07
N ASP A 257 9.41 15.69 -19.05
CA ASP A 257 8.73 14.68 -19.87
C ASP A 257 9.72 13.87 -20.72
N GLU A 258 10.75 14.50 -21.27
CA GLU A 258 11.81 13.83 -22.02
C GLU A 258 12.65 12.96 -21.08
N LYS A 259 13.04 13.50 -19.92
CA LYS A 259 13.76 12.73 -18.88
C LYS A 259 12.98 11.51 -18.43
N LEU A 260 11.66 11.66 -18.22
CA LEU A 260 10.78 10.56 -17.86
C LEU A 260 10.72 9.49 -18.96
N LYS A 261 10.66 9.88 -20.23
CA LYS A 261 10.67 8.91 -21.35
C LYS A 261 11.98 8.11 -21.40
N VAL A 262 13.12 8.79 -21.21
CA VAL A 262 14.42 8.12 -21.17
C VAL A 262 14.50 7.22 -19.95
N TYR A 263 14.12 7.70 -18.78
CA TYR A 263 14.06 6.90 -17.53
C TYR A 263 13.22 5.64 -17.72
N LYS A 264 12.01 5.79 -18.26
CA LYS A 264 11.10 4.67 -18.52
C LYS A 264 11.70 3.62 -19.45
N SER A 265 12.55 3.99 -20.40
CA SER A 265 13.20 3.01 -21.29
C SER A 265 14.13 2.04 -20.54
N PHE A 266 14.62 2.41 -19.35
CA PHE A 266 15.46 1.58 -18.49
C PHE A 266 14.67 0.89 -17.38
N TYR A 267 13.67 1.59 -16.80
CA TYR A 267 12.98 1.21 -15.57
C TYR A 267 11.45 1.14 -15.72
N ASP A 268 10.98 0.64 -16.87
CA ASP A 268 9.54 0.50 -17.10
C ASP A 268 8.87 -0.38 -16.04
N GLY A 269 7.77 0.13 -15.47
CA GLY A 269 6.99 -0.57 -14.46
C GLY A 269 7.55 -0.52 -13.03
N ASP A 270 8.59 0.26 -12.76
CA ASP A 270 9.00 0.56 -11.39
C ASP A 270 7.97 1.44 -10.65
N THR A 271 8.16 1.65 -9.36
CA THR A 271 7.20 2.41 -8.54
C THR A 271 7.07 3.87 -8.99
N PHE A 272 8.17 4.52 -9.40
CA PHE A 272 8.15 5.91 -9.83
C PHE A 272 7.40 6.09 -11.16
N VAL A 273 7.71 5.28 -12.17
CA VAL A 273 7.00 5.30 -13.47
C VAL A 273 5.51 5.05 -13.26
N ARG A 274 5.15 4.02 -12.51
CA ARG A 274 3.75 3.70 -12.20
C ARG A 274 3.05 4.84 -11.44
N PHE A 275 3.73 5.51 -10.51
CA PHE A 275 3.18 6.66 -9.80
C PHE A 275 2.86 7.84 -10.75
N VAL A 276 3.71 8.09 -11.73
CA VAL A 276 3.48 9.16 -12.72
C VAL A 276 2.32 8.82 -13.64
N GLU A 277 2.21 7.55 -14.08
CA GLU A 277 1.20 7.09 -15.05
C GLU A 277 -0.21 6.91 -14.47
N ILE A 278 -0.37 6.69 -13.18
CA ILE A 278 -1.66 6.62 -12.49
C ILE A 278 -2.34 8.00 -12.45
#